data_2783fd26c0de979260b52ba4224ba10c
#
_entry.id   2783fd26c0de979260b52ba4224ba10c
#
_cell.length_a   1.000
_cell.length_b   1.000
_cell.length_c   1.000
_cell.angle_alpha   90.00
_cell.angle_beta   90.00
_cell.angle_gamma   90.00
#
_symmetry.space_group_name_H-M   'P 1'
#
loop_
_entity.id
_entity.type
_entity.pdbx_description
1 polymer ?
#
loop_
_entity_poly.entity_id
_entity_poly.type
_entity_poly.pdbx_seq_one_letter_code
_entity_poly.pdbx_strand_id
1 'polypeptide(L)'
;MAASSSRATRSSASAASKKIASQLKSDGNSPEAATRVAAKRRPAPRHDASESDATAQEESDEPAPKRRKSQPSRAKGKGVATQLHQRLFGPAGKTVHQPCVPPTRRHNVSYHRPALLDDVASRHALLAWFDSVSTKRNMPWRKAWINPEEHTNAVKLRDLLERRAYEVWISEIMLQQTRVAVVIDYWNNWMAKWQTIHELAAASSDDVLSAWRGLGYYSRATRIHEAAKLVVQDPDMAGLLPSRVADLEAKVPGVGRYTAGAISAIVFGRAVPMVDGNVLRVLSRQLGLLGNVKTDKLVIDTLWAAAAALAKAVAQDGTEDETEDSVSNRPGRWGQALMELGSTVCTPKPNCDQCPISSTCRAYEEGKMLASANRKAEVKDIEDSCDLCETLEETTSLEGDGDAKPKTKPTPKQSKQMKLSAFMFKAPVEEKASTKPDTTLSSRDLEVIVDHARKFPLKVVKKAVRIEETLVCVIRRSDGHYLIQKRPEKGLLAGLWEFPSNILQDSDDNSTTKLRRTRATDFMSDLIAKDKTYKGAQLKHVRELGSVPWLFSHIKLTMHVHLFTLETDDDCVEDTAAKEDARLRWASPDDVDSESMGTGMRKCWVLAKDFE
;
A
#
# COMPACT_ATOMS: atom_id res chain seq x y z
N MET A 1 -67.68 -11.85 4.80
CA MET A 1 -67.18 -10.50 5.13
C MET A 1 -65.77 -10.64 5.71
N ALA A 2 -64.82 -9.99 5.15
CA ALA A 2 -63.44 -9.74 5.52
C ALA A 2 -62.42 -10.27 4.47
N ALA A 3 -62.23 -9.48 3.45
CA ALA A 3 -61.07 -9.54 2.59
C ALA A 3 -60.77 -8.12 2.09
N SER A 4 -59.96 -7.36 2.81
CA SER A 4 -59.32 -6.14 2.28
C SER A 4 -58.34 -5.57 3.32
N SER A 5 -57.09 -6.01 3.34
CA SER A 5 -55.99 -5.26 4.02
C SER A 5 -54.59 -5.79 3.74
N SER A 6 -54.27 -6.35 2.58
CA SER A 6 -52.92 -6.84 2.33
C SER A 6 -52.24 -6.29 1.05
N ARG A 7 -52.82 -5.26 0.42
CA ARG A 7 -52.30 -4.75 -0.87
C ARG A 7 -51.48 -3.45 -0.78
N ALA A 8 -51.54 -2.71 0.34
CA ALA A 8 -50.86 -1.42 0.47
C ALA A 8 -49.40 -1.52 0.95
N THR A 9 -49.04 -2.57 1.70
CA THR A 9 -47.68 -2.72 2.26
C THR A 9 -46.65 -3.28 1.27
N ARG A 10 -47.07 -4.00 0.23
CA ARG A 10 -46.14 -4.53 -0.78
C ARG A 10 -45.62 -3.48 -1.76
N SER A 11 -46.37 -2.42 -2.03
CA SER A 11 -45.94 -1.38 -2.99
C SER A 11 -44.90 -0.40 -2.40
N SER A 12 -44.94 -0.13 -1.09
CA SER A 12 -43.99 0.78 -0.44
C SER A 12 -42.61 0.16 -0.25
N ALA A 13 -42.54 -1.13 0.06
CA ALA A 13 -41.26 -1.84 0.19
C ALA A 13 -40.52 -1.99 -1.15
N SER A 14 -41.26 -2.28 -2.23
CA SER A 14 -40.73 -2.33 -3.58
C SER A 14 -40.23 -0.96 -4.06
N ALA A 15 -40.90 0.13 -3.71
CA ALA A 15 -40.48 1.49 -4.04
C ALA A 15 -39.22 1.92 -3.28
N ALA A 16 -39.07 1.53 -2.02
CA ALA A 16 -37.88 1.83 -1.22
C ALA A 16 -36.65 1.04 -1.70
N SER A 17 -36.81 -0.25 -2.01
CA SER A 17 -35.72 -1.06 -2.59
C SER A 17 -35.27 -0.55 -3.95
N LYS A 18 -36.23 -0.16 -4.80
CA LYS A 18 -35.95 0.49 -6.09
C LYS A 18 -35.29 1.85 -5.92
N LYS A 19 -35.60 2.60 -4.85
CA LYS A 19 -35.00 3.90 -4.57
C LYS A 19 -33.53 3.77 -4.10
N ILE A 20 -33.20 2.75 -3.32
CA ILE A 20 -31.80 2.45 -2.96
C ILE A 20 -31.03 1.91 -4.17
N ALA A 21 -31.62 1.02 -4.95
CA ALA A 21 -31.03 0.53 -6.19
C ALA A 21 -30.89 1.65 -7.25
N SER A 22 -31.84 2.62 -7.31
CA SER A 22 -31.73 3.79 -8.16
C SER A 22 -30.73 4.82 -7.65
N GLN A 23 -30.55 4.97 -6.33
CA GLN A 23 -29.48 5.77 -5.77
C GLN A 23 -28.10 5.19 -6.08
N LEU A 24 -27.96 3.87 -6.12
CA LEU A 24 -26.74 3.20 -6.61
C LEU A 24 -26.52 3.40 -8.12
N LYS A 25 -27.59 3.67 -8.89
CA LYS A 25 -27.57 3.87 -10.36
C LYS A 25 -27.52 5.35 -10.79
N SER A 26 -28.16 6.29 -10.05
CA SER A 26 -28.36 7.69 -10.47
C SER A 26 -27.17 8.61 -10.35
N ASP A 27 -26.07 8.10 -9.83
CA ASP A 27 -24.88 8.88 -9.56
C ASP A 27 -23.92 9.02 -10.78
N GLY A 28 -24.39 8.77 -11.99
CA GLY A 28 -23.57 8.74 -13.22
C GLY A 28 -23.51 10.01 -14.07
N ASN A 29 -24.22 11.08 -13.73
CA ASN A 29 -24.30 12.24 -14.63
C ASN A 29 -23.34 13.37 -14.26
N SER A 30 -22.41 13.69 -15.16
CA SER A 30 -21.57 14.88 -15.16
C SER A 30 -22.37 16.14 -15.44
N PRO A 31 -22.06 17.27 -14.83
CA PRO A 31 -22.66 18.54 -15.23
C PRO A 31 -21.85 19.19 -16.36
N GLU A 32 -22.45 19.34 -17.51
CA GLU A 32 -22.11 20.40 -18.47
C GLU A 32 -22.85 21.69 -18.14
N ALA A 33 -22.05 22.75 -18.09
CA ALA A 33 -22.35 24.14 -18.37
C ALA A 33 -23.68 24.79 -17.91
N ALA A 34 -23.58 25.65 -16.92
CA ALA A 34 -24.42 26.85 -16.84
C ALA A 34 -23.59 28.07 -16.44
N THR A 35 -23.67 29.07 -17.28
CA THR A 35 -22.97 30.35 -17.29
C THR A 35 -23.62 31.37 -16.35
N ARG A 36 -22.77 32.15 -15.63
CA ARG A 36 -22.97 33.53 -15.17
C ARG A 36 -24.11 33.89 -14.21
N VAL A 37 -23.77 34.40 -13.03
CA VAL A 37 -23.87 35.84 -12.67
C VAL A 37 -23.01 36.15 -11.45
N ALA A 38 -22.30 37.30 -11.48
CA ALA A 38 -21.38 37.75 -10.47
C ALA A 38 -22.07 38.47 -9.31
N ALA A 39 -21.60 38.25 -8.08
CA ALA A 39 -21.75 39.19 -6.97
C ALA A 39 -20.51 39.17 -6.09
N LYS A 40 -19.89 40.34 -5.96
CA LYS A 40 -18.71 40.64 -5.13
C LYS A 40 -19.05 40.55 -3.64
N ARG A 41 -18.28 39.77 -2.85
CA ARG A 41 -18.04 40.05 -1.43
C ARG A 41 -16.62 39.63 -1.03
N ARG A 42 -16.01 40.46 -0.17
CA ARG A 42 -14.61 40.47 0.30
C ARG A 42 -14.31 39.24 1.22
N PRO A 43 -13.02 38.83 1.35
CA PRO A 43 -12.63 37.59 1.98
C PRO A 43 -12.27 37.74 3.47
N ALA A 44 -12.53 36.70 4.24
CA ALA A 44 -11.95 36.43 5.55
C ALA A 44 -10.90 35.28 5.42
N PRO A 45 -9.93 35.16 6.33
CA PRO A 45 -8.69 34.43 6.07
C PRO A 45 -8.88 32.91 6.08
N ARG A 46 -8.24 32.26 5.11
CA ARG A 46 -8.21 30.81 4.94
C ARG A 46 -7.14 30.19 5.84
N HIS A 47 -7.51 29.23 6.63
CA HIS A 47 -6.62 28.17 7.11
C HIS A 47 -6.52 27.11 5.99
N ASP A 48 -5.36 26.98 5.37
CA ASP A 48 -5.04 25.92 4.42
C ASP A 48 -4.72 24.63 5.21
N ALA A 49 -5.55 23.62 5.05
CA ALA A 49 -5.22 22.25 5.40
C ALA A 49 -5.58 21.37 4.21
N SER A 50 -4.62 21.17 3.31
CA SER A 50 -4.66 20.11 2.32
C SER A 50 -3.30 19.43 2.31
N GLU A 51 -3.13 18.40 3.15
CA GLU A 51 -2.03 17.45 3.06
C GLU A 51 -2.53 16.16 2.44
N SER A 52 -2.15 15.99 1.17
CA SER A 52 -2.14 14.70 0.51
C SER A 52 -0.95 13.91 1.02
N ASP A 53 -1.20 12.76 1.66
CA ASP A 53 -0.20 11.84 2.19
C ASP A 53 0.57 11.17 1.04
N ALA A 54 1.69 11.75 0.68
CA ALA A 54 2.75 11.12 -0.09
C ALA A 54 4.04 11.34 0.67
N THR A 55 4.54 10.30 1.35
CA THR A 55 5.91 10.14 1.86
C THR A 55 6.60 11.42 2.31
N ALA A 56 6.61 11.67 3.62
CA ALA A 56 7.38 12.72 4.24
C ALA A 56 8.84 12.68 3.78
N GLN A 57 9.26 13.69 3.03
CA GLN A 57 10.64 14.10 2.88
C GLN A 57 10.81 15.34 3.74
N GLU A 58 11.48 15.20 4.88
CA GLU A 58 12.04 16.34 5.59
C GLU A 58 13.25 16.84 4.80
N GLU A 59 13.16 18.06 4.32
CA GLU A 59 14.28 18.80 3.73
C GLU A 59 15.13 19.38 4.87
N SER A 60 16.42 19.07 4.87
CA SER A 60 17.44 19.75 5.66
C SER A 60 17.76 21.11 5.02
N ASP A 61 17.67 22.18 5.80
CA ASP A 61 18.05 23.53 5.44
C ASP A 61 19.56 23.66 5.21
N GLU A 62 19.96 23.93 3.95
CA GLU A 62 21.15 24.71 3.61
C GLU A 62 20.86 25.65 2.45
N PRO A 63 21.28 26.94 2.50
CA PRO A 63 20.90 27.91 1.48
C PRO A 63 21.81 27.86 0.26
N ALA A 64 21.34 27.31 -0.85
CA ALA A 64 21.98 27.38 -2.15
C ALA A 64 21.39 28.52 -3.04
N PRO A 65 22.15 29.06 -4.00
CA PRO A 65 21.90 30.35 -4.65
C PRO A 65 20.67 30.32 -5.57
N LYS A 66 19.88 31.39 -5.50
CA LYS A 66 18.62 31.59 -6.23
C LYS A 66 18.81 31.53 -7.75
N ARG A 67 18.42 30.42 -8.37
CA ARG A 67 18.19 30.32 -9.82
C ARG A 67 16.73 30.70 -10.11
N ARG A 68 16.53 31.65 -11.01
CA ARG A 68 15.22 32.14 -11.48
C ARG A 68 14.36 30.95 -11.95
N LYS A 69 13.27 30.63 -11.22
CA LYS A 69 12.26 29.64 -11.64
C LYS A 69 11.33 30.28 -12.67
N SER A 70 11.36 29.76 -13.89
CA SER A 70 10.26 29.92 -14.84
C SER A 70 9.10 29.02 -14.34
N GLN A 71 7.92 29.61 -14.08
CA GLN A 71 6.72 28.87 -13.70
C GLN A 71 6.21 28.05 -14.90
N PRO A 72 6.04 26.72 -14.79
CA PRO A 72 5.27 25.95 -15.76
C PRO A 72 3.79 26.06 -15.44
N SER A 73 2.99 26.44 -16.41
CA SER A 73 1.54 26.60 -16.31
C SER A 73 0.85 25.27 -15.99
N ARG A 74 0.30 25.15 -14.79
CA ARG A 74 -0.40 23.97 -14.25
C ARG A 74 -1.63 23.52 -15.08
N ALA A 75 -2.10 24.33 -16.00
CA ALA A 75 -3.27 24.06 -16.86
C ALA A 75 -2.94 23.21 -18.12
N LYS A 76 -1.73 23.31 -18.67
CA LYS A 76 -1.35 22.57 -19.89
C LYS A 76 -1.14 21.07 -19.66
N GLY A 77 -0.69 20.64 -18.49
CA GLY A 77 -0.39 19.23 -18.20
C GLY A 77 -1.62 18.31 -18.09
N LYS A 78 -2.76 18.83 -17.58
CA LYS A 78 -3.99 18.02 -17.44
C LYS A 78 -4.64 17.73 -18.79
N GLY A 79 -4.64 18.66 -19.72
CA GLY A 79 -5.22 18.49 -21.06
C GLY A 79 -4.46 17.44 -21.89
N VAL A 80 -3.13 17.43 -21.82
CA VAL A 80 -2.28 16.46 -22.55
C VAL A 80 -2.49 15.03 -22.04
N ALA A 81 -2.53 14.82 -20.72
CA ALA A 81 -2.78 13.50 -20.15
C ALA A 81 -4.17 12.97 -20.52
N THR A 82 -5.21 13.81 -20.50
CA THR A 82 -6.57 13.41 -20.89
C THR A 82 -6.65 13.01 -22.35
N GLN A 83 -6.02 13.76 -23.27
CA GLN A 83 -5.97 13.41 -24.69
C GLN A 83 -5.21 12.10 -24.94
N LEU A 84 -4.08 11.90 -24.25
CA LEU A 84 -3.32 10.67 -24.29
C LEU A 84 -4.17 9.47 -23.85
N HIS A 85 -4.87 9.59 -22.73
CA HIS A 85 -5.70 8.51 -22.21
C HIS A 85 -6.89 8.20 -23.13
N GLN A 86 -7.54 9.21 -23.72
CA GLN A 86 -8.61 9.00 -24.72
C GLN A 86 -8.08 8.28 -25.96
N ARG A 87 -6.89 8.66 -26.45
CA ARG A 87 -6.27 8.01 -27.61
C ARG A 87 -5.90 6.55 -27.32
N LEU A 88 -5.38 6.25 -26.13
CA LEU A 88 -4.97 4.89 -25.75
C LEU A 88 -6.14 3.98 -25.39
N PHE A 89 -7.08 4.49 -24.59
CA PHE A 89 -8.08 3.65 -23.93
C PHE A 89 -9.49 3.92 -24.40
N GLY A 90 -9.71 4.93 -25.23
CA GLY A 90 -11.01 5.22 -25.83
C GLY A 90 -11.41 4.22 -26.93
N PRO A 91 -12.67 4.26 -27.39
CA PRO A 91 -13.20 3.31 -28.39
C PRO A 91 -12.50 3.40 -29.75
N ALA A 92 -11.91 4.54 -30.10
CA ALA A 92 -11.13 4.73 -31.34
C ALA A 92 -9.69 4.23 -31.23
N GLY A 93 -9.24 3.79 -30.06
CA GLY A 93 -7.90 3.25 -29.85
C GLY A 93 -7.72 1.92 -30.57
N LYS A 94 -6.56 1.73 -31.20
CA LYS A 94 -6.22 0.46 -31.88
C LYS A 94 -5.04 -0.21 -31.18
N THR A 95 -5.15 -1.51 -30.95
CA THR A 95 -4.06 -2.30 -30.39
C THR A 95 -3.00 -2.58 -31.46
N VAL A 96 -1.74 -2.32 -31.15
CA VAL A 96 -0.59 -2.66 -31.98
C VAL A 96 -0.18 -4.09 -31.63
N HIS A 97 -0.20 -5.01 -32.58
CA HIS A 97 0.09 -6.42 -32.34
C HIS A 97 1.58 -6.77 -32.42
N GLN A 98 2.38 -5.92 -33.08
CA GLN A 98 3.79 -6.23 -33.29
C GLN A 98 4.62 -5.88 -32.05
N PRO A 99 5.33 -6.85 -31.42
CA PRO A 99 6.17 -6.59 -30.26
C PRO A 99 7.41 -5.77 -30.61
N CYS A 100 7.83 -4.91 -29.70
CA CYS A 100 9.05 -4.13 -29.81
C CYS A 100 10.24 -4.89 -29.22
N VAL A 101 11.31 -5.08 -30.00
CA VAL A 101 12.43 -5.94 -29.58
C VAL A 101 13.61 -5.10 -29.09
N PRO A 102 14.22 -5.44 -27.93
CA PRO A 102 15.50 -4.86 -27.51
C PRO A 102 16.63 -5.15 -28.52
N PRO A 103 17.70 -4.33 -28.59
CA PRO A 103 18.05 -3.33 -27.58
C PRO A 103 17.34 -1.99 -27.73
N THR A 104 16.89 -1.60 -28.92
CA THR A 104 16.38 -0.24 -29.12
C THR A 104 14.96 -0.04 -28.58
N ARG A 105 14.13 -1.09 -28.62
CA ARG A 105 12.74 -1.08 -28.14
C ARG A 105 11.98 0.20 -28.54
N ARG A 106 12.20 0.67 -29.77
CA ARG A 106 11.55 1.88 -30.30
C ARG A 106 10.10 1.59 -30.66
N HIS A 107 9.20 2.41 -30.16
CA HIS A 107 7.75 2.31 -30.39
C HIS A 107 7.10 3.65 -30.15
N ASN A 108 5.88 3.82 -30.65
CA ASN A 108 5.04 4.96 -30.32
C ASN A 108 4.15 4.67 -29.08
N VAL A 109 3.50 5.71 -28.56
CA VAL A 109 2.65 5.60 -27.38
C VAL A 109 1.50 4.59 -27.54
N SER A 110 0.98 4.39 -28.77
CA SER A 110 -0.11 3.44 -29.04
C SER A 110 0.25 1.99 -28.72
N TYR A 111 1.54 1.67 -28.62
CA TYR A 111 2.04 0.36 -28.18
C TYR A 111 1.54 -0.02 -26.79
N HIS A 112 1.30 0.97 -25.92
CA HIS A 112 0.88 0.75 -24.52
C HIS A 112 -0.63 0.57 -24.34
N ARG A 113 -1.41 0.49 -25.44
CA ARG A 113 -2.81 0.07 -25.33
C ARG A 113 -2.85 -1.40 -24.91
N PRO A 114 -3.56 -1.75 -23.80
CA PRO A 114 -3.65 -3.13 -23.35
C PRO A 114 -4.41 -3.99 -24.36
N ALA A 115 -3.82 -5.09 -24.81
CA ALA A 115 -4.52 -6.08 -25.65
C ALA A 115 -5.75 -6.68 -24.94
N LEU A 116 -5.73 -6.73 -23.60
CA LEU A 116 -6.85 -7.13 -22.77
C LEU A 116 -8.15 -6.32 -23.01
N LEU A 117 -8.09 -5.10 -23.55
CA LEU A 117 -9.30 -4.32 -23.87
C LEU A 117 -10.08 -4.95 -25.02
N ASP A 118 -9.38 -5.58 -25.96
CA ASP A 118 -9.99 -6.16 -27.17
C ASP A 118 -10.17 -7.68 -27.04
N ASP A 119 -9.53 -8.33 -26.04
CA ASP A 119 -9.58 -9.78 -25.83
C ASP A 119 -10.46 -10.17 -24.63
N VAL A 120 -11.76 -10.40 -24.91
CA VAL A 120 -12.75 -10.87 -23.94
C VAL A 120 -12.38 -12.23 -23.35
N ALA A 121 -11.82 -13.13 -24.18
CA ALA A 121 -11.46 -14.49 -23.74
C ALA A 121 -10.38 -14.46 -22.66
N SER A 122 -9.34 -13.63 -22.81
CA SER A 122 -8.31 -13.45 -21.78
C SER A 122 -8.86 -12.80 -20.51
N ARG A 123 -9.82 -11.86 -20.61
CA ARG A 123 -10.50 -11.31 -19.42
C ARG A 123 -11.25 -12.40 -18.65
N HIS A 124 -11.99 -13.25 -19.36
CA HIS A 124 -12.68 -14.39 -18.76
C HIS A 124 -11.70 -15.43 -18.18
N ALA A 125 -10.59 -15.71 -18.87
CA ALA A 125 -9.57 -16.63 -18.37
C ALA A 125 -8.98 -16.17 -17.02
N LEU A 126 -8.72 -14.86 -16.86
CA LEU A 126 -8.25 -14.32 -15.58
C LEU A 126 -9.30 -14.46 -14.46
N LEU A 127 -10.57 -14.21 -14.75
CA LEU A 127 -11.65 -14.37 -13.76
C LEU A 127 -11.83 -15.85 -13.38
N ALA A 128 -11.82 -16.77 -14.34
CA ALA A 128 -11.93 -18.21 -14.09
C ALA A 128 -10.71 -18.73 -13.27
N TRP A 129 -9.50 -18.26 -13.61
CA TRP A 129 -8.31 -18.55 -12.81
C TRP A 129 -8.47 -18.04 -11.37
N PHE A 130 -8.94 -16.80 -11.19
CA PHE A 130 -9.15 -16.23 -9.86
C PHE A 130 -10.15 -17.06 -9.04
N ASP A 131 -11.24 -17.52 -9.62
CA ASP A 131 -12.22 -18.38 -8.94
C ASP A 131 -11.59 -19.69 -8.45
N SER A 132 -10.67 -20.27 -9.24
CA SER A 132 -9.96 -21.51 -8.88
C SER A 132 -8.95 -21.35 -7.73
N VAL A 133 -8.48 -20.11 -7.46
CA VAL A 133 -7.43 -19.84 -6.47
C VAL A 133 -7.91 -18.96 -5.30
N SER A 134 -9.04 -18.28 -5.43
CA SER A 134 -9.50 -17.25 -4.49
C SER A 134 -9.67 -17.74 -3.05
N THR A 135 -10.03 -19.02 -2.86
CA THR A 135 -10.23 -19.64 -1.56
C THR A 135 -8.96 -20.24 -0.96
N LYS A 136 -7.89 -20.47 -1.76
CA LYS A 136 -6.66 -21.17 -1.29
C LYS A 136 -5.94 -20.48 -0.12
N ARG A 137 -6.08 -19.18 0.01
CA ARG A 137 -5.44 -18.39 1.06
C ARG A 137 -6.33 -18.13 2.26
N ASN A 138 -7.55 -18.71 2.30
CA ASN A 138 -8.51 -18.62 3.42
C ASN A 138 -8.69 -17.21 3.98
N MET A 139 -8.82 -16.19 3.11
CA MET A 139 -9.02 -14.82 3.53
C MET A 139 -10.47 -14.62 4.00
N PRO A 140 -10.72 -14.37 5.30
CA PRO A 140 -12.08 -14.33 5.85
C PRO A 140 -12.92 -13.13 5.34
N TRP A 141 -12.26 -12.10 4.84
CA TRP A 141 -12.93 -10.93 4.22
C TRP A 141 -13.33 -11.15 2.76
N ARG A 142 -12.92 -12.25 2.10
CA ARG A 142 -13.38 -12.62 0.74
C ARG A 142 -14.71 -13.35 0.84
N LYS A 143 -15.79 -12.59 0.90
CA LYS A 143 -17.17 -13.10 0.93
C LYS A 143 -17.85 -12.88 -0.41
N ALA A 144 -18.96 -13.59 -0.64
CA ALA A 144 -19.83 -13.39 -1.81
C ALA A 144 -20.30 -11.92 -1.89
N TRP A 145 -20.44 -11.44 -3.11
CA TRP A 145 -20.99 -10.12 -3.36
C TRP A 145 -22.49 -10.09 -3.05
N ILE A 146 -22.95 -9.00 -2.48
CA ILE A 146 -24.36 -8.77 -2.18
C ILE A 146 -25.00 -8.13 -3.41
N ASN A 147 -25.83 -8.90 -4.11
CA ASN A 147 -26.59 -8.37 -5.26
C ASN A 147 -27.77 -7.54 -4.76
N PRO A 148 -27.83 -6.21 -5.02
CA PRO A 148 -28.95 -5.39 -4.57
C PRO A 148 -30.31 -5.80 -5.14
N GLU A 149 -30.33 -6.45 -6.31
CA GLU A 149 -31.57 -6.86 -6.99
C GLU A 149 -32.22 -8.08 -6.31
N GLU A 150 -31.46 -8.89 -5.61
CA GLU A 150 -31.96 -10.05 -4.86
C GLU A 150 -32.60 -9.68 -3.51
N HIS A 151 -32.46 -8.44 -3.07
CA HIS A 151 -32.96 -7.96 -1.78
C HIS A 151 -34.16 -7.01 -1.94
N THR A 152 -35.32 -7.48 -1.55
CA THR A 152 -36.58 -6.69 -1.59
C THR A 152 -36.74 -5.74 -0.40
N ASN A 153 -36.09 -6.05 0.73
CA ASN A 153 -36.13 -5.23 1.95
C ASN A 153 -34.94 -4.26 1.99
N ALA A 154 -35.21 -2.98 1.80
CA ALA A 154 -34.21 -1.92 1.74
C ALA A 154 -33.41 -1.76 3.05
N VAL A 155 -34.06 -1.94 4.21
CA VAL A 155 -33.38 -1.82 5.52
C VAL A 155 -32.37 -2.96 5.67
N LYS A 156 -32.81 -4.20 5.41
CA LYS A 156 -31.91 -5.36 5.47
C LYS A 156 -30.76 -5.27 4.47
N LEU A 157 -31.02 -4.77 3.26
CA LEU A 157 -29.97 -4.55 2.26
C LEU A 157 -28.95 -3.53 2.76
N ARG A 158 -29.43 -2.42 3.37
CA ARG A 158 -28.55 -1.41 3.96
C ARG A 158 -27.66 -2.01 5.05
N ASP A 159 -28.21 -2.76 5.99
CA ASP A 159 -27.47 -3.39 7.08
C ASP A 159 -26.39 -4.36 6.56
N LEU A 160 -26.74 -5.14 5.53
CA LEU A 160 -25.80 -6.05 4.88
C LEU A 160 -24.65 -5.29 4.18
N LEU A 161 -24.96 -4.21 3.46
CA LEU A 161 -23.96 -3.38 2.78
C LEU A 161 -23.09 -2.62 3.76
N GLU A 162 -23.64 -2.10 4.87
CA GLU A 162 -22.91 -1.44 5.94
C GLU A 162 -21.86 -2.38 6.53
N ARG A 163 -22.31 -3.56 6.97
CA ARG A 163 -21.40 -4.58 7.51
C ARG A 163 -20.35 -4.98 6.50
N ARG A 164 -20.73 -5.20 5.25
CA ARG A 164 -19.80 -5.61 4.20
C ARG A 164 -18.78 -4.53 3.86
N ALA A 165 -19.21 -3.27 3.82
CA ALA A 165 -18.32 -2.13 3.58
C ALA A 165 -17.30 -1.97 4.72
N TYR A 166 -17.73 -2.11 5.96
CA TYR A 166 -16.86 -2.11 7.13
C TYR A 166 -15.83 -3.24 7.07
N GLU A 167 -16.24 -4.48 6.84
CA GLU A 167 -15.36 -5.65 6.73
C GLU A 167 -14.27 -5.48 5.66
N VAL A 168 -14.65 -5.00 4.47
CA VAL A 168 -13.71 -4.75 3.37
C VAL A 168 -12.78 -3.59 3.73
N TRP A 169 -13.30 -2.49 4.23
CA TRP A 169 -12.49 -1.33 4.62
C TRP A 169 -11.41 -1.69 5.62
N ILE A 170 -11.75 -2.41 6.70
CA ILE A 170 -10.78 -2.85 7.70
C ILE A 170 -9.72 -3.75 7.08
N SER A 171 -10.12 -4.73 6.25
CA SER A 171 -9.16 -5.62 5.60
C SER A 171 -8.19 -4.87 4.69
N GLU A 172 -8.68 -3.90 3.91
CA GLU A 172 -7.85 -3.13 2.99
C GLU A 172 -6.83 -2.24 3.71
N ILE A 173 -7.21 -1.67 4.86
CA ILE A 173 -6.28 -0.91 5.69
C ILE A 173 -5.26 -1.82 6.39
N MET A 174 -5.68 -2.97 6.93
CA MET A 174 -4.77 -3.91 7.59
C MET A 174 -3.73 -4.48 6.60
N LEU A 175 -4.12 -4.74 5.36
CA LEU A 175 -3.26 -5.27 4.30
C LEU A 175 -2.21 -4.28 3.79
N GLN A 176 -2.33 -2.99 4.08
CA GLN A 176 -1.30 -2.01 3.70
C GLN A 176 0.04 -2.40 4.32
N GLN A 177 1.03 -2.74 3.48
CA GLN A 177 2.39 -3.14 3.87
C GLN A 177 2.47 -4.32 4.86
N THR A 178 1.40 -5.12 4.99
CA THR A 178 1.35 -6.29 5.88
C THR A 178 1.01 -7.55 5.08
N ARG A 179 1.62 -8.67 5.46
CA ARG A 179 1.38 -9.97 4.80
C ARG A 179 0.00 -10.52 5.15
N VAL A 180 -0.69 -11.12 4.18
CA VAL A 180 -2.02 -11.72 4.36
C VAL A 180 -2.08 -12.68 5.55
N ALA A 181 -1.11 -13.59 5.68
CA ALA A 181 -1.08 -14.57 6.76
C ALA A 181 -1.09 -13.93 8.17
N VAL A 182 -0.49 -12.75 8.31
CA VAL A 182 -0.53 -12.00 9.58
C VAL A 182 -1.87 -11.30 9.77
N VAL A 183 -2.43 -10.73 8.70
CA VAL A 183 -3.69 -9.98 8.76
C VAL A 183 -4.88 -10.87 9.12
N ILE A 184 -4.88 -12.15 8.76
CA ILE A 184 -6.01 -13.06 9.02
C ILE A 184 -6.36 -13.08 10.52
N ASP A 185 -5.38 -13.30 11.39
CA ASP A 185 -5.61 -13.38 12.85
C ASP A 185 -6.03 -12.02 13.41
N TYR A 186 -5.38 -10.93 12.98
CA TYR A 186 -5.75 -9.59 13.41
C TYR A 186 -7.16 -9.20 13.00
N TRP A 187 -7.55 -9.52 11.77
CA TRP A 187 -8.89 -9.23 11.27
C TRP A 187 -9.96 -10.03 12.01
N ASN A 188 -9.73 -11.32 12.27
CA ASN A 188 -10.65 -12.15 13.03
C ASN A 188 -10.84 -11.63 14.46
N ASN A 189 -9.74 -11.29 15.15
CA ASN A 189 -9.79 -10.73 16.50
C ASN A 189 -10.49 -9.36 16.52
N TRP A 190 -10.24 -8.52 15.51
CA TRP A 190 -10.90 -7.23 15.36
C TRP A 190 -12.41 -7.37 15.15
N MET A 191 -12.83 -8.25 14.25
CA MET A 191 -14.26 -8.49 13.98
C MET A 191 -14.97 -9.22 15.13
N ALA A 192 -14.26 -9.96 15.95
CA ALA A 192 -14.80 -10.54 17.19
C ALA A 192 -15.04 -9.48 18.26
N LYS A 193 -14.17 -8.45 18.33
CA LYS A 193 -14.26 -7.36 19.31
C LYS A 193 -15.26 -6.28 18.87
N TRP A 194 -15.26 -5.90 17.59
CA TRP A 194 -16.15 -4.88 17.02
C TRP A 194 -16.74 -5.40 15.70
N GLN A 195 -17.95 -5.94 15.79
CA GLN A 195 -18.63 -6.55 14.65
C GLN A 195 -19.20 -5.51 13.68
N THR A 196 -19.42 -4.29 14.16
CA THR A 196 -20.00 -3.18 13.43
C THR A 196 -19.14 -1.91 13.53
N ILE A 197 -19.32 -1.01 12.58
CA ILE A 197 -18.66 0.31 12.61
C ILE A 197 -19.11 1.14 13.81
N HIS A 198 -20.35 0.94 14.29
CA HIS A 198 -20.92 1.61 15.45
C HIS A 198 -20.21 1.22 16.74
N GLU A 199 -19.96 -0.08 16.94
CA GLU A 199 -19.18 -0.58 18.07
C GLU A 199 -17.74 -0.05 18.07
N LEU A 200 -17.12 0.00 16.89
CA LEU A 200 -15.79 0.59 16.74
C LEU A 200 -15.78 2.09 17.06
N ALA A 201 -16.79 2.83 16.60
CA ALA A 201 -16.90 4.28 16.87
C ALA A 201 -17.08 4.59 18.35
N ALA A 202 -17.75 3.71 19.11
CA ALA A 202 -17.95 3.83 20.55
C ALA A 202 -16.73 3.37 21.39
N ALA A 203 -15.76 2.68 20.80
CA ALA A 203 -14.58 2.17 21.49
C ALA A 203 -13.66 3.28 22.00
N SER A 204 -12.85 3.00 23.02
CA SER A 204 -11.78 3.89 23.44
C SER A 204 -10.60 3.87 22.46
N SER A 205 -9.88 4.98 22.36
CA SER A 205 -8.68 5.06 21.49
C SER A 205 -7.61 4.07 21.92
N ASP A 206 -7.44 3.85 23.22
CA ASP A 206 -6.44 2.95 23.77
C ASP A 206 -6.79 1.48 23.49
N ASP A 207 -8.07 1.10 23.54
CA ASP A 207 -8.55 -0.22 23.12
C ASP A 207 -8.26 -0.52 21.64
N VAL A 208 -8.47 0.49 20.78
CA VAL A 208 -8.21 0.38 19.34
C VAL A 208 -6.73 0.21 19.07
N LEU A 209 -5.87 1.00 19.71
CA LEU A 209 -4.42 0.89 19.58
C LEU A 209 -3.89 -0.43 20.17
N SER A 210 -4.46 -0.90 21.28
CA SER A 210 -4.13 -2.20 21.88
C SER A 210 -4.45 -3.36 20.94
N ALA A 211 -5.63 -3.38 20.31
CA ALA A 211 -6.01 -4.40 19.32
C ALA A 211 -5.14 -4.37 18.06
N TRP A 212 -4.54 -3.22 17.73
CA TRP A 212 -3.63 -3.06 16.58
C TRP A 212 -2.17 -3.40 16.90
N ARG A 213 -1.87 -3.68 18.16
CA ARG A 213 -0.51 -3.92 18.66
C ARG A 213 0.21 -5.02 17.87
N GLY A 214 1.41 -4.69 17.34
CA GLY A 214 2.23 -5.60 16.54
C GLY A 214 2.01 -5.53 15.03
N LEU A 215 0.90 -4.97 14.55
CA LEU A 215 0.63 -4.84 13.11
C LEU A 215 1.47 -3.73 12.45
N GLY A 216 1.96 -2.76 13.24
CA GLY A 216 2.76 -1.63 12.78
C GLY A 216 1.93 -0.52 12.13
N TYR A 217 2.56 0.63 11.85
CA TYR A 217 1.91 1.80 11.27
C TYR A 217 0.62 2.19 12.02
N TYR A 218 0.74 2.48 13.30
CA TYR A 218 -0.36 2.71 14.23
C TYR A 218 -1.28 3.88 13.84
N SER A 219 -0.77 4.85 13.10
CA SER A 219 -1.59 5.93 12.53
C SER A 219 -2.76 5.43 11.67
N ARG A 220 -2.66 4.21 11.12
CA ARG A 220 -3.78 3.57 10.43
C ARG A 220 -4.94 3.27 11.38
N ALA A 221 -4.65 2.73 12.57
CA ALA A 221 -5.67 2.44 13.58
C ALA A 221 -6.34 3.72 14.08
N THR A 222 -5.56 4.77 14.36
CA THR A 222 -6.09 6.08 14.76
C THR A 222 -7.03 6.65 13.69
N ARG A 223 -6.59 6.65 12.41
CA ARG A 223 -7.42 7.15 11.29
C ARG A 223 -8.68 6.32 11.06
N ILE A 224 -8.62 4.99 11.21
CA ILE A 224 -9.82 4.12 11.15
C ILE A 224 -10.82 4.52 12.24
N HIS A 225 -10.36 4.72 13.46
CA HIS A 225 -11.19 5.07 14.59
C HIS A 225 -11.85 6.45 14.43
N GLU A 226 -11.07 7.46 14.04
CA GLU A 226 -11.57 8.80 13.71
C GLU A 226 -12.60 8.74 12.56
N ALA A 227 -12.29 8.01 11.50
CA ALA A 227 -13.20 7.84 10.37
C ALA A 227 -14.48 7.11 10.76
N ALA A 228 -14.43 6.08 11.60
CA ALA A 228 -15.61 5.37 12.09
C ALA A 228 -16.56 6.31 12.85
N LYS A 229 -16.01 7.17 13.73
CA LYS A 229 -16.80 8.19 14.46
C LYS A 229 -17.50 9.15 13.49
N LEU A 230 -16.76 9.64 12.49
CA LEU A 230 -17.33 10.57 11.50
C LEU A 230 -18.42 9.90 10.66
N VAL A 231 -18.20 8.68 10.18
CA VAL A 231 -19.18 7.95 9.34
C VAL A 231 -20.45 7.64 10.10
N VAL A 232 -20.36 7.34 11.40
CA VAL A 232 -21.52 7.07 12.25
C VAL A 232 -22.28 8.36 12.59
N GLN A 233 -21.56 9.48 12.79
CA GLN A 233 -22.15 10.77 13.16
C GLN A 233 -22.76 11.52 11.97
N ASP A 234 -22.29 11.28 10.76
CA ASP A 234 -22.78 11.92 9.54
C ASP A 234 -24.19 11.40 9.22
N PRO A 235 -25.23 12.28 9.15
CA PRO A 235 -26.60 11.86 8.94
C PRO A 235 -26.86 11.22 7.57
N ASP A 236 -26.06 11.55 6.54
CA ASP A 236 -26.18 10.96 5.19
C ASP A 236 -25.59 9.55 5.15
N MET A 237 -24.50 9.33 5.87
CA MET A 237 -23.81 8.06 5.98
C MET A 237 -24.44 7.15 7.03
N ALA A 238 -24.66 7.65 8.25
CA ALA A 238 -25.27 6.93 9.39
C ALA A 238 -24.74 5.46 9.50
N GLY A 239 -23.42 5.28 9.45
CA GLY A 239 -22.73 3.99 9.49
C GLY A 239 -22.39 3.38 8.13
N LEU A 240 -23.12 3.65 7.05
CA LEU A 240 -22.84 3.12 5.71
C LEU A 240 -21.82 3.99 4.97
N LEU A 241 -20.70 3.40 4.56
CA LEU A 241 -19.70 4.07 3.73
C LEU A 241 -20.29 4.46 2.35
N PRO A 242 -19.91 5.61 1.78
CA PRO A 242 -20.33 6.03 0.46
C PRO A 242 -19.95 5.01 -0.63
N SER A 243 -20.78 4.91 -1.68
CA SER A 243 -20.49 4.01 -2.80
C SER A 243 -19.56 4.59 -3.86
N ARG A 244 -19.48 5.93 -3.96
CA ARG A 244 -18.65 6.63 -4.94
C ARG A 244 -17.23 6.85 -4.45
N VAL A 245 -16.23 6.65 -5.33
CA VAL A 245 -14.81 6.90 -5.03
C VAL A 245 -14.58 8.34 -4.57
N ALA A 246 -15.15 9.33 -5.26
CA ALA A 246 -14.98 10.73 -4.92
C ALA A 246 -15.50 11.08 -3.51
N ASP A 247 -16.64 10.51 -3.12
CA ASP A 247 -17.23 10.74 -1.79
C ASP A 247 -16.43 10.02 -0.71
N LEU A 248 -15.93 8.81 -0.97
CA LEU A 248 -15.05 8.07 -0.06
C LEU A 248 -13.75 8.84 0.21
N GLU A 249 -13.09 9.35 -0.84
CA GLU A 249 -11.86 10.13 -0.71
C GLU A 249 -12.08 11.47 0.01
N ALA A 250 -13.24 12.11 -0.21
CA ALA A 250 -13.52 13.42 0.34
C ALA A 250 -14.05 13.38 1.78
N LYS A 251 -14.87 12.36 2.13
CA LYS A 251 -15.63 12.32 3.39
C LYS A 251 -15.05 11.37 4.43
N VAL A 252 -14.24 10.38 4.04
CA VAL A 252 -13.74 9.34 4.95
C VAL A 252 -12.24 9.50 5.18
N PRO A 253 -11.79 10.00 6.34
CA PRO A 253 -10.37 10.19 6.65
C PRO A 253 -9.54 8.90 6.50
N GLY A 254 -8.37 9.01 5.87
CA GLY A 254 -7.48 7.85 5.67
C GLY A 254 -7.88 6.91 4.53
N VAL A 255 -8.96 7.19 3.81
CA VAL A 255 -9.36 6.47 2.60
C VAL A 255 -8.81 7.21 1.38
N GLY A 256 -7.74 6.66 0.79
CA GLY A 256 -7.17 7.16 -0.45
C GLY A 256 -7.72 6.44 -1.68
N ARG A 257 -7.25 6.85 -2.87
CA ARG A 257 -7.71 6.38 -4.19
C ARG A 257 -7.83 4.85 -4.31
N TYR A 258 -6.83 4.10 -3.79
CA TYR A 258 -6.86 2.64 -3.81
C TYR A 258 -7.99 2.08 -2.95
N THR A 259 -8.05 2.47 -1.67
CA THR A 259 -9.04 1.96 -0.71
C THR A 259 -10.47 2.34 -1.14
N ALA A 260 -10.66 3.57 -1.64
CA ALA A 260 -11.93 4.01 -2.19
C ALA A 260 -12.37 3.16 -3.39
N GLY A 261 -11.43 2.87 -4.32
CA GLY A 261 -11.68 1.97 -5.44
C GLY A 261 -12.05 0.55 -5.00
N ALA A 262 -11.33 0.01 -4.00
CA ALA A 262 -11.59 -1.33 -3.46
C ALA A 262 -12.98 -1.44 -2.82
N ILE A 263 -13.35 -0.50 -1.95
CA ILE A 263 -14.69 -0.47 -1.33
C ILE A 263 -15.77 -0.34 -2.41
N SER A 264 -15.60 0.61 -3.33
CA SER A 264 -16.56 0.91 -4.40
C SER A 264 -16.78 -0.29 -5.34
N ALA A 265 -15.71 -0.99 -5.75
CA ALA A 265 -15.81 -2.13 -6.66
C ALA A 265 -16.23 -3.42 -5.95
N ILE A 266 -15.66 -3.74 -4.78
CA ILE A 266 -15.91 -5.02 -4.09
C ILE A 266 -17.28 -5.05 -3.42
N VAL A 267 -17.69 -3.94 -2.78
CA VAL A 267 -18.94 -3.88 -2.04
C VAL A 267 -20.10 -3.47 -2.93
N PHE A 268 -19.91 -2.36 -3.65
CA PHE A 268 -20.98 -1.72 -4.42
C PHE A 268 -21.03 -2.13 -5.90
N GLY A 269 -20.07 -2.96 -6.36
CA GLY A 269 -20.06 -3.49 -7.73
C GLY A 269 -19.81 -2.45 -8.82
N ARG A 270 -19.27 -1.27 -8.49
CA ARG A 270 -19.00 -0.20 -9.46
C ARG A 270 -17.79 -0.50 -10.33
N ALA A 271 -17.85 -0.09 -11.60
CA ALA A 271 -16.80 -0.27 -12.59
C ALA A 271 -15.62 0.71 -12.38
N VAL A 272 -14.94 0.61 -11.25
CA VAL A 272 -13.82 1.48 -10.87
C VAL A 272 -12.53 0.68 -10.62
N PRO A 273 -11.35 1.29 -10.86
CA PRO A 273 -10.08 0.61 -10.70
C PRO A 273 -9.65 0.49 -9.23
N MET A 274 -8.96 -0.61 -8.92
CA MET A 274 -8.21 -0.84 -7.68
C MET A 274 -6.75 -1.08 -8.06
N VAL A 275 -5.85 -0.14 -7.74
CA VAL A 275 -4.45 -0.22 -8.20
C VAL A 275 -3.51 -0.11 -7.01
N ASP A 276 -2.94 -1.25 -6.61
CA ASP A 276 -1.86 -1.36 -5.64
C ASP A 276 -0.50 -1.57 -6.33
N GLY A 277 0.57 -1.76 -5.57
CA GLY A 277 1.90 -2.04 -6.12
C GLY A 277 1.97 -3.34 -6.94
N ASN A 278 1.11 -4.33 -6.68
CA ASN A 278 1.03 -5.55 -7.45
C ASN A 278 0.38 -5.30 -8.80
N VAL A 279 -0.74 -4.57 -8.81
CA VAL A 279 -1.47 -4.21 -10.04
C VAL A 279 -0.61 -3.29 -10.92
N LEU A 280 0.10 -2.30 -10.34
CA LEU A 280 1.06 -1.47 -11.10
C LEU A 280 2.10 -2.33 -11.82
N ARG A 281 2.64 -3.36 -11.17
CA ARG A 281 3.61 -4.28 -11.78
C ARG A 281 2.99 -5.14 -12.88
N VAL A 282 1.80 -5.70 -12.65
CA VAL A 282 1.08 -6.50 -13.65
C VAL A 282 0.80 -5.66 -14.88
N LEU A 283 0.22 -4.48 -14.72
CA LEU A 283 -0.14 -3.60 -15.83
C LEU A 283 1.10 -3.04 -16.54
N SER A 284 2.18 -2.69 -15.81
CA SER A 284 3.44 -2.29 -16.45
C SER A 284 3.96 -3.35 -17.43
N ARG A 285 3.87 -4.65 -17.06
CA ARG A 285 4.24 -5.77 -17.91
C ARG A 285 3.25 -6.03 -19.04
N GLN A 286 1.95 -5.97 -18.75
CA GLN A 286 0.89 -6.14 -19.75
C GLN A 286 0.96 -5.08 -20.84
N LEU A 287 1.20 -3.85 -20.48
CA LEU A 287 1.31 -2.72 -21.40
C LEU A 287 2.73 -2.60 -22.02
N GLY A 288 3.70 -3.34 -21.51
CA GLY A 288 5.11 -3.14 -21.89
C GLY A 288 5.62 -1.73 -21.53
N LEU A 289 5.16 -1.14 -20.43
CA LEU A 289 5.51 0.22 -20.02
C LEU A 289 6.68 0.19 -19.05
N LEU A 290 7.88 0.58 -19.53
CA LEU A 290 9.11 0.64 -18.75
C LEU A 290 9.28 2.04 -18.18
N GLY A 291 8.69 2.30 -17.02
CA GLY A 291 8.73 3.61 -16.36
C GLY A 291 8.76 3.49 -14.85
N ASN A 292 9.05 4.61 -14.19
CA ASN A 292 9.10 4.70 -12.74
C ASN A 292 7.70 4.83 -12.14
N VAL A 293 7.17 3.71 -11.63
CA VAL A 293 5.83 3.64 -11.00
C VAL A 293 5.73 4.25 -9.60
N LYS A 294 6.82 4.87 -9.09
CA LYS A 294 6.81 5.52 -7.76
C LYS A 294 6.81 7.03 -7.84
N THR A 295 7.53 7.60 -8.80
CA THR A 295 7.78 9.05 -8.86
C THR A 295 7.30 9.69 -10.16
N ASP A 296 7.16 8.92 -11.25
CA ASP A 296 6.67 9.46 -12.52
C ASP A 296 5.14 9.47 -12.55
N LYS A 297 4.61 10.68 -12.41
CA LYS A 297 3.15 10.88 -12.37
C LYS A 297 2.46 10.46 -13.66
N LEU A 298 3.07 10.71 -14.83
CA LEU A 298 2.47 10.39 -16.13
C LEU A 298 2.37 8.88 -16.31
N VAL A 299 3.41 8.14 -15.94
CA VAL A 299 3.43 6.66 -15.92
C VAL A 299 2.36 6.12 -14.98
N ILE A 300 2.28 6.65 -13.75
CA ILE A 300 1.30 6.22 -12.75
C ILE A 300 -0.12 6.50 -13.26
N ASP A 301 -0.41 7.71 -13.72
CA ASP A 301 -1.73 8.11 -14.21
C ASP A 301 -2.15 7.29 -15.44
N THR A 302 -1.21 6.93 -16.32
CA THR A 302 -1.46 6.06 -17.48
C THR A 302 -1.84 4.64 -17.04
N LEU A 303 -1.16 4.05 -16.06
CA LEU A 303 -1.49 2.73 -15.53
C LEU A 303 -2.85 2.73 -14.81
N TRP A 304 -3.18 3.80 -14.08
CA TRP A 304 -4.51 3.96 -13.48
C TRP A 304 -5.61 4.12 -14.53
N ALA A 305 -5.35 4.85 -15.62
CA ALA A 305 -6.31 5.01 -16.71
C ALA A 305 -6.54 3.68 -17.44
N ALA A 306 -5.48 2.89 -17.66
CA ALA A 306 -5.59 1.54 -18.20
C ALA A 306 -6.43 0.62 -17.29
N ALA A 307 -6.18 0.66 -15.97
CA ALA A 307 -6.95 -0.11 -15.01
C ALA A 307 -8.44 0.29 -15.01
N ALA A 308 -8.73 1.60 -15.14
CA ALA A 308 -10.11 2.11 -15.23
C ALA A 308 -10.82 1.63 -16.51
N ALA A 309 -10.13 1.70 -17.65
CA ALA A 309 -10.67 1.21 -18.92
C ALA A 309 -10.96 -0.31 -18.88
N LEU A 310 -10.05 -1.10 -18.29
CA LEU A 310 -10.24 -2.54 -18.12
C LEU A 310 -11.38 -2.88 -17.16
N ALA A 311 -11.52 -2.13 -16.04
CA ALA A 311 -12.63 -2.35 -15.10
C ALA A 311 -13.99 -2.09 -15.77
N LYS A 312 -14.09 -1.04 -16.63
CA LYS A 312 -15.28 -0.75 -17.43
C LYS A 312 -15.54 -1.84 -18.46
N ALA A 313 -14.51 -2.28 -19.21
CA ALA A 313 -14.67 -3.34 -20.20
C ALA A 313 -15.16 -4.65 -19.56
N VAL A 314 -14.59 -5.03 -18.41
CA VAL A 314 -15.01 -6.25 -17.68
C VAL A 314 -16.45 -6.12 -17.13
N ALA A 315 -16.88 -4.95 -16.71
CA ALA A 315 -18.25 -4.72 -16.26
C ALA A 315 -19.28 -4.94 -17.40
N GLN A 316 -18.89 -4.60 -18.62
CA GLN A 316 -19.74 -4.73 -19.82
C GLN A 316 -19.72 -6.14 -20.41
N ASP A 317 -18.72 -6.97 -20.09
CA ASP A 317 -18.66 -8.34 -20.61
C ASP A 317 -19.85 -9.19 -20.13
N GLY A 318 -20.71 -9.63 -21.05
CA GLY A 318 -21.84 -10.52 -20.78
C GLY A 318 -23.10 -9.85 -20.26
N THR A 319 -23.21 -8.53 -20.39
CA THR A 319 -24.46 -7.79 -20.18
C THR A 319 -24.98 -7.29 -21.52
N GLU A 320 -26.28 -7.54 -21.81
CA GLU A 320 -26.96 -6.96 -22.95
C GLU A 320 -27.34 -5.48 -22.72
N ASP A 321 -27.30 -5.02 -21.46
CA ASP A 321 -27.58 -3.65 -21.05
C ASP A 321 -26.29 -2.82 -21.03
N GLU A 322 -26.12 -1.95 -22.02
CA GLU A 322 -25.00 -1.00 -22.15
C GLU A 322 -25.08 0.22 -21.18
N THR A 323 -25.85 0.14 -20.11
CA THR A 323 -25.95 1.27 -19.18
C THR A 323 -24.67 1.39 -18.31
N GLU A 324 -24.02 2.57 -18.34
CA GLU A 324 -22.82 2.89 -17.54
C GLU A 324 -23.02 2.70 -16.02
N ASP A 325 -24.26 2.58 -15.56
CA ASP A 325 -24.66 2.49 -14.15
C ASP A 325 -24.95 1.07 -13.68
N SER A 326 -24.77 0.04 -14.53
CA SER A 326 -24.99 -1.34 -14.09
C SER A 326 -23.94 -1.75 -13.06
N VAL A 327 -24.39 -2.20 -11.88
CA VAL A 327 -23.50 -2.73 -10.84
C VAL A 327 -23.43 -4.25 -10.92
N SER A 328 -22.25 -4.82 -10.77
CA SER A 328 -22.05 -6.26 -10.80
C SER A 328 -20.85 -6.69 -9.95
N ASN A 329 -20.72 -7.99 -9.70
CA ASN A 329 -19.56 -8.52 -8.97
C ASN A 329 -18.26 -8.54 -9.80
N ARG A 330 -18.36 -8.30 -11.14
CA ARG A 330 -17.24 -8.48 -12.07
C ARG A 330 -16.08 -7.51 -11.81
N PRO A 331 -16.28 -6.17 -11.63
CA PRO A 331 -15.21 -5.23 -11.37
C PRO A 331 -14.46 -5.52 -10.07
N GLY A 332 -15.18 -5.87 -9.01
CA GLY A 332 -14.56 -6.24 -7.71
C GLY A 332 -13.74 -7.52 -7.82
N ARG A 333 -14.25 -8.55 -8.51
CA ARG A 333 -13.50 -9.80 -8.79
C ARG A 333 -12.28 -9.54 -9.67
N TRP A 334 -12.42 -8.72 -10.72
CA TRP A 334 -11.32 -8.34 -11.61
C TRP A 334 -10.15 -7.68 -10.88
N GLY A 335 -10.43 -6.68 -10.06
CA GLY A 335 -9.39 -6.02 -9.29
C GLY A 335 -8.70 -6.96 -8.30
N GLN A 336 -9.47 -7.80 -7.59
CA GLN A 336 -8.92 -8.83 -6.72
C GLN A 336 -8.11 -9.88 -7.49
N ALA A 337 -8.53 -10.26 -8.72
CA ALA A 337 -7.79 -11.17 -9.58
C ALA A 337 -6.44 -10.59 -10.01
N LEU A 338 -6.37 -9.31 -10.37
CA LEU A 338 -5.11 -8.64 -10.70
C LEU A 338 -4.15 -8.57 -9.50
N MET A 339 -4.67 -8.28 -8.30
CA MET A 339 -3.87 -8.30 -7.06
C MET A 339 -3.37 -9.71 -6.73
N GLU A 340 -4.22 -10.73 -6.84
CA GLU A 340 -3.84 -12.13 -6.62
C GLU A 340 -2.79 -12.57 -7.63
N LEU A 341 -2.99 -12.30 -8.92
CA LEU A 341 -2.02 -12.58 -9.97
C LEU A 341 -0.66 -11.92 -9.68
N GLY A 342 -0.68 -10.64 -9.30
CA GLY A 342 0.53 -9.91 -8.94
C GLY A 342 1.26 -10.49 -7.72
N SER A 343 0.53 -10.97 -6.72
CA SER A 343 1.12 -11.49 -5.49
C SER A 343 1.59 -12.95 -5.56
N THR A 344 1.10 -13.73 -6.53
CA THR A 344 1.37 -15.19 -6.60
C THR A 344 2.10 -15.61 -7.88
N VAL A 345 1.70 -15.13 -9.05
CA VAL A 345 2.24 -15.52 -10.36
C VAL A 345 3.13 -14.43 -10.94
N CYS A 346 2.60 -13.22 -11.13
CA CYS A 346 3.31 -12.08 -11.71
C CYS A 346 4.13 -11.31 -10.66
N THR A 347 4.87 -12.03 -9.82
CA THR A 347 5.73 -11.52 -8.73
C THR A 347 6.94 -10.75 -9.27
N PRO A 348 7.82 -10.17 -8.43
CA PRO A 348 9.09 -9.59 -8.92
C PRO A 348 9.91 -10.55 -9.78
N LYS A 349 9.93 -11.87 -9.46
CA LYS A 349 10.39 -12.95 -10.34
C LYS A 349 9.15 -13.71 -10.82
N PRO A 350 8.62 -13.39 -12.02
CA PRO A 350 7.33 -13.93 -12.46
C PRO A 350 7.41 -15.39 -12.92
N ASN A 351 6.27 -16.07 -12.81
CA ASN A 351 6.05 -17.43 -13.32
C ASN A 351 5.17 -17.34 -14.57
N CYS A 352 5.77 -16.96 -15.69
CA CYS A 352 5.06 -16.55 -16.90
C CYS A 352 4.32 -17.70 -17.60
N ASP A 353 4.78 -18.95 -17.43
CA ASP A 353 4.16 -20.19 -17.94
C ASP A 353 2.81 -20.50 -17.29
N GLN A 354 2.61 -20.06 -16.03
CA GLN A 354 1.36 -20.25 -15.27
C GLN A 354 0.40 -19.06 -15.37
N CYS A 355 0.75 -18.02 -16.15
CA CYS A 355 -0.03 -16.81 -16.21
C CYS A 355 -1.24 -16.96 -17.15
N PRO A 356 -2.49 -16.81 -16.66
CA PRO A 356 -3.70 -16.99 -17.49
C PRO A 356 -3.86 -15.92 -18.58
N ILE A 357 -3.11 -14.82 -18.50
CA ILE A 357 -3.14 -13.70 -19.46
C ILE A 357 -1.77 -13.44 -20.09
N SER A 358 -0.96 -14.49 -20.25
CA SER A 358 0.36 -14.37 -20.89
C SER A 358 0.25 -13.99 -22.37
N SER A 359 -0.79 -14.45 -23.08
CA SER A 359 -1.05 -14.17 -24.50
C SER A 359 -1.22 -12.69 -24.85
N THR A 360 -1.68 -11.88 -23.87
CA THR A 360 -1.89 -10.43 -24.05
C THR A 360 -0.76 -9.59 -23.47
N CYS A 361 0.28 -10.24 -22.90
CA CYS A 361 1.33 -9.55 -22.15
C CYS A 361 2.48 -9.11 -23.05
N ARG A 362 2.70 -7.79 -23.17
CA ARG A 362 3.79 -7.21 -23.98
C ARG A 362 5.17 -7.67 -23.53
N ALA A 363 5.44 -7.64 -22.22
CA ALA A 363 6.73 -8.09 -21.70
C ALA A 363 7.00 -9.57 -21.98
N TYR A 364 5.96 -10.41 -22.04
CA TYR A 364 6.06 -11.80 -22.41
C TYR A 364 6.34 -11.99 -23.91
N GLU A 365 5.61 -11.27 -24.77
CA GLU A 365 5.80 -11.29 -26.22
C GLU A 365 7.21 -10.81 -26.62
N GLU A 366 7.66 -9.69 -26.04
CA GLU A 366 9.03 -9.18 -26.24
C GLU A 366 10.08 -10.22 -25.82
N GLY A 367 9.87 -10.88 -24.67
CA GLY A 367 10.74 -11.96 -24.19
C GLY A 367 10.77 -13.18 -25.11
N LYS A 368 9.63 -13.59 -25.70
CA LYS A 368 9.57 -14.67 -26.70
C LYS A 368 10.37 -14.32 -27.94
N MET A 369 10.26 -13.10 -28.43
CA MET A 369 11.03 -12.64 -29.58
C MET A 369 12.54 -12.63 -29.32
N LEU A 370 12.95 -12.29 -28.10
CA LEU A 370 14.35 -12.36 -27.66
C LEU A 370 14.87 -13.81 -27.62
N ALA A 371 14.04 -14.75 -27.13
CA ALA A 371 14.38 -16.15 -27.05
C ALA A 371 14.52 -16.80 -28.44
N SER A 372 13.64 -16.44 -29.40
CA SER A 372 13.60 -17.05 -30.74
C SER A 372 14.71 -16.60 -31.70
N ALA A 373 15.67 -15.75 -31.25
CA ALA A 373 16.80 -15.25 -32.03
C ALA A 373 16.46 -14.59 -33.41
N ASN A 374 15.19 -14.40 -33.73
CA ASN A 374 14.71 -13.75 -34.95
C ASN A 374 14.83 -12.23 -34.86
N ARG A 375 16.09 -11.73 -34.93
CA ARG A 375 16.44 -10.31 -34.82
C ARG A 375 16.39 -9.63 -36.18
N LYS A 376 15.23 -9.32 -36.70
CA LYS A 376 15.12 -8.28 -37.72
C LYS A 376 14.81 -6.96 -37.02
N ALA A 377 15.82 -6.13 -36.82
CA ALA A 377 15.66 -4.78 -36.31
C ALA A 377 15.01 -3.92 -37.40
N GLU A 378 13.77 -3.57 -37.23
CA GLU A 378 13.10 -2.56 -38.06
C GLU A 378 13.51 -1.18 -37.53
N VAL A 379 14.12 -0.36 -38.36
CA VAL A 379 14.49 1.02 -38.02
C VAL A 379 13.24 1.87 -38.17
N LYS A 380 12.61 2.22 -37.04
CA LYS A 380 11.49 3.19 -36.99
C LYS A 380 12.01 4.62 -36.87
N ASP A 381 11.26 5.54 -37.48
CA ASP A 381 11.56 6.97 -37.50
C ASP A 381 11.60 7.56 -36.09
N ILE A 382 12.50 8.51 -35.85
CA ILE A 382 12.75 9.08 -34.50
C ILE A 382 11.59 9.95 -34.01
N GLU A 383 10.79 10.50 -34.94
CA GLU A 383 9.67 11.39 -34.63
C GLU A 383 8.49 10.71 -33.92
N ASP A 384 8.39 9.38 -34.00
CA ASP A 384 7.34 8.57 -33.37
C ASP A 384 7.75 7.95 -32.02
N SER A 385 8.78 8.44 -31.38
CA SER A 385 9.33 7.87 -30.15
C SER A 385 8.37 8.03 -28.95
N CYS A 386 8.30 7.01 -28.10
CA CYS A 386 7.47 7.03 -26.89
C CYS A 386 8.14 7.82 -25.76
N ASP A 387 7.42 8.85 -25.23
CA ASP A 387 7.88 9.66 -24.10
C ASP A 387 7.57 9.05 -22.72
N LEU A 388 6.91 7.88 -22.66
CA LEU A 388 6.52 7.23 -21.39
C LEU A 388 7.54 6.21 -20.90
N CYS A 389 8.41 5.70 -21.79
CA CYS A 389 9.36 4.66 -21.45
C CYS A 389 10.77 5.22 -21.26
N GLU A 390 11.45 4.72 -20.24
CA GLU A 390 12.90 4.88 -20.09
C GLU A 390 13.65 3.97 -21.07
N THR A 391 14.86 4.37 -21.46
CA THR A 391 15.71 3.55 -22.32
C THR A 391 16.29 2.36 -21.56
N LEU A 392 16.40 1.19 -22.22
CA LEU A 392 16.95 -0.02 -21.60
C LEU A 392 18.45 0.10 -21.25
N GLU A 393 19.17 0.98 -21.93
CA GLU A 393 20.61 1.22 -21.71
C GLU A 393 20.89 1.89 -20.36
N GLU A 394 19.99 2.78 -19.91
CA GLU A 394 20.09 3.44 -18.60
C GLU A 394 19.82 2.49 -17.43
N THR A 395 19.11 1.37 -17.68
CA THR A 395 18.76 0.42 -16.62
C THR A 395 19.86 -0.59 -16.30
N THR A 396 20.81 -0.83 -17.21
CA THR A 396 21.91 -1.81 -17.02
C THR A 396 23.02 -1.29 -16.10
N SER A 397 23.15 0.03 -15.93
CA SER A 397 24.14 0.63 -15.04
C SER A 397 23.74 0.62 -13.54
N LEU A 398 22.55 0.11 -13.18
CA LEU A 398 22.02 0.11 -11.81
C LEU A 398 22.08 -1.25 -11.10
N GLU A 399 22.65 -2.30 -11.73
CA GLU A 399 22.91 -3.57 -11.04
C GLU A 399 24.27 -3.52 -10.32
N GLY A 400 24.35 -2.66 -9.29
CA GLY A 400 25.40 -2.69 -8.27
C GLY A 400 25.04 -3.71 -7.21
N ASP A 401 25.76 -4.79 -7.21
CA ASP A 401 25.77 -5.92 -6.28
C ASP A 401 25.72 -5.47 -4.80
N GLY A 402 24.65 -5.76 -4.13
CA GLY A 402 24.46 -5.53 -2.69
C GLY A 402 24.42 -6.82 -1.88
N ASP A 403 25.42 -7.71 -2.04
CA ASP A 403 25.71 -8.79 -1.08
C ASP A 403 27.20 -9.15 -1.12
N ALA A 404 28.03 -8.27 -0.57
CA ALA A 404 29.43 -8.57 -0.34
C ALA A 404 29.59 -9.28 1.01
N LYS A 405 29.67 -10.59 1.02
CA LYS A 405 30.32 -11.37 2.07
C LYS A 405 31.84 -11.10 2.02
N PRO A 406 32.54 -11.03 3.16
CA PRO A 406 33.97 -10.73 3.18
C PRO A 406 34.78 -11.82 2.46
N LYS A 407 35.52 -11.43 1.43
CA LYS A 407 36.41 -12.31 0.66
C LYS A 407 37.65 -12.65 1.47
N THR A 408 37.81 -13.91 1.81
CA THR A 408 39.09 -14.53 2.17
C THR A 408 39.99 -14.57 0.93
N LYS A 409 41.30 -14.34 1.14
CA LYS A 409 42.35 -14.24 0.11
C LYS A 409 42.41 -15.51 -0.77
N PRO A 410 42.66 -15.39 -2.09
CA PRO A 410 42.75 -16.56 -2.97
C PRO A 410 44.15 -17.16 -2.96
N THR A 411 44.23 -18.46 -2.74
CA THR A 411 45.35 -19.32 -3.10
C THR A 411 45.35 -19.58 -4.63
N PRO A 412 46.54 -19.71 -5.27
CA PRO A 412 46.61 -19.82 -6.72
C PRO A 412 46.14 -21.21 -7.20
N LYS A 413 45.13 -21.23 -8.07
CA LYS A 413 44.68 -22.46 -8.75
C LYS A 413 45.35 -22.62 -10.08
N GLN A 414 45.93 -23.83 -10.24
CA GLN A 414 46.52 -24.37 -11.43
C GLN A 414 45.56 -24.35 -12.66
N SER A 415 46.10 -23.98 -13.80
CA SER A 415 45.44 -24.02 -15.12
C SER A 415 45.01 -25.44 -15.49
N LYS A 416 43.68 -25.68 -15.65
CA LYS A 416 43.18 -26.90 -16.29
C LYS A 416 43.17 -26.72 -17.82
N GLN A 417 44.02 -27.51 -18.50
CA GLN A 417 43.99 -27.66 -19.96
C GLN A 417 42.58 -28.12 -20.42
N MET A 418 42.02 -27.39 -21.37
CA MET A 418 40.81 -27.80 -22.11
C MET A 418 41.13 -28.95 -23.04
N LYS A 419 40.38 -30.04 -22.93
CA LYS A 419 40.49 -31.20 -23.84
C LYS A 419 39.92 -30.85 -25.22
N LEU A 420 40.68 -31.22 -26.27
CA LEU A 420 40.47 -30.96 -27.71
C LEU A 420 39.24 -31.69 -28.30
N SER A 421 38.41 -32.38 -27.52
CA SER A 421 37.27 -33.16 -28.01
C SER A 421 36.00 -32.34 -28.33
N ALA A 422 36.04 -31.02 -28.20
CA ALA A 422 34.90 -30.14 -28.47
C ALA A 422 34.74 -29.75 -29.99
N PHE A 423 35.64 -30.19 -30.86
CA PHE A 423 35.65 -29.82 -32.28
C PHE A 423 35.41 -30.99 -33.24
N MET A 424 34.64 -32.00 -32.88
CA MET A 424 34.22 -33.01 -33.84
C MET A 424 32.95 -32.55 -34.58
N PHE A 425 33.12 -32.33 -35.89
CA PHE A 425 32.03 -32.09 -36.82
C PHE A 425 31.12 -33.32 -36.87
N LYS A 426 29.82 -33.15 -36.57
CA LYS A 426 28.78 -34.13 -36.87
C LYS A 426 28.34 -33.95 -38.34
N ALA A 427 28.32 -35.04 -39.07
CA ALA A 427 27.80 -35.12 -40.42
C ALA A 427 26.29 -34.80 -40.47
N PRO A 428 25.76 -34.32 -41.62
CA PRO A 428 24.35 -33.94 -41.73
C PRO A 428 23.48 -35.20 -41.75
N VAL A 429 22.45 -35.17 -40.85
CA VAL A 429 21.36 -36.15 -40.87
C VAL A 429 20.22 -35.54 -41.66
N GLU A 430 19.71 -36.29 -42.62
CA GLU A 430 18.61 -35.95 -43.53
C GLU A 430 17.33 -35.60 -42.75
N GLU A 431 16.72 -34.47 -43.13
CA GLU A 431 15.41 -34.04 -42.70
C GLU A 431 14.33 -35.00 -43.19
N LYS A 432 13.68 -35.71 -42.24
CA LYS A 432 12.33 -36.22 -42.47
C LYS A 432 11.34 -35.21 -41.97
N ALA A 433 10.62 -34.61 -42.90
CA ALA A 433 9.44 -33.78 -42.61
C ALA A 433 8.39 -34.57 -41.81
N SER A 434 8.10 -34.15 -40.61
CA SER A 434 6.88 -34.50 -39.90
C SER A 434 6.26 -33.28 -39.24
N THR A 435 5.08 -33.03 -39.66
CA THR A 435 4.09 -32.03 -39.33
C THR A 435 3.72 -31.96 -37.86
N LYS A 436 3.69 -30.75 -37.35
CA LYS A 436 2.96 -30.02 -36.30
C LYS A 436 3.88 -29.38 -35.28
N PRO A 437 3.84 -28.05 -35.12
CA PRO A 437 4.60 -27.38 -34.08
C PRO A 437 3.77 -27.38 -32.78
N ASP A 438 4.02 -28.37 -31.96
CA ASP A 438 3.73 -28.25 -30.53
C ASP A 438 4.92 -27.51 -29.91
N THR A 439 4.82 -26.16 -29.89
CA THR A 439 5.92 -25.29 -29.45
C THR A 439 5.90 -25.20 -27.94
N THR A 440 6.25 -26.28 -27.27
CA THR A 440 6.60 -26.20 -25.84
C THR A 440 7.88 -25.39 -25.71
N LEU A 441 7.79 -24.22 -25.09
CA LEU A 441 8.93 -23.35 -24.81
C LEU A 441 9.99 -24.14 -24.01
N SER A 442 11.26 -24.07 -24.44
CA SER A 442 12.32 -24.69 -23.65
C SER A 442 12.51 -23.96 -22.32
N SER A 443 13.05 -24.65 -21.30
CA SER A 443 13.38 -24.01 -20.00
C SER A 443 14.28 -22.79 -20.16
N ARG A 444 15.17 -22.79 -21.17
CA ARG A 444 16.05 -21.67 -21.49
C ARG A 444 15.26 -20.47 -22.05
N ASP A 445 14.29 -20.73 -22.93
CA ASP A 445 13.45 -19.66 -23.49
C ASP A 445 12.60 -19.01 -22.39
N LEU A 446 12.04 -19.81 -21.47
CA LEU A 446 11.31 -19.31 -20.30
C LEU A 446 12.19 -18.44 -19.41
N GLU A 447 13.46 -18.80 -19.20
CA GLU A 447 14.39 -17.99 -18.42
C GLU A 447 14.63 -16.62 -19.08
N VAL A 448 14.85 -16.56 -20.39
CA VAL A 448 14.99 -15.30 -21.16
C VAL A 448 13.73 -14.44 -21.03
N ILE A 449 12.54 -15.04 -21.16
CA ILE A 449 11.25 -14.34 -21.02
C ILE A 449 11.10 -13.76 -19.61
N VAL A 450 11.38 -14.56 -18.58
CA VAL A 450 11.27 -14.15 -17.17
C VAL A 450 12.25 -13.00 -16.87
N ASP A 451 13.49 -13.10 -17.33
CA ASP A 451 14.51 -12.07 -17.12
C ASP A 451 14.16 -10.77 -17.84
N HIS A 452 13.58 -10.86 -19.05
CA HIS A 452 13.06 -9.67 -19.71
C HIS A 452 11.88 -9.05 -18.92
N ALA A 453 10.90 -9.86 -18.53
CA ALA A 453 9.74 -9.38 -17.76
C ALA A 453 10.12 -8.78 -16.39
N ARG A 454 11.22 -9.20 -15.78
CA ARG A 454 11.75 -8.63 -14.51
C ARG A 454 12.20 -7.18 -14.61
N LYS A 455 12.46 -6.69 -15.83
CA LYS A 455 12.83 -5.28 -16.05
C LYS A 455 11.65 -4.34 -15.80
N PHE A 456 10.39 -4.82 -15.89
CA PHE A 456 9.17 -4.03 -15.73
C PHE A 456 8.55 -4.21 -14.33
N PRO A 457 8.14 -3.10 -13.68
CA PRO A 457 8.47 -1.70 -13.96
C PRO A 457 9.93 -1.37 -13.68
N LEU A 458 10.37 -0.17 -14.06
CA LEU A 458 11.73 0.32 -13.82
C LEU A 458 12.05 0.22 -12.31
N LYS A 459 13.20 -0.39 -12.00
CA LYS A 459 13.67 -0.51 -10.62
C LYS A 459 14.31 0.81 -10.18
N VAL A 460 13.84 1.35 -9.07
CA VAL A 460 14.40 2.55 -8.45
C VAL A 460 15.40 2.14 -7.39
N VAL A 461 16.60 2.73 -7.43
CA VAL A 461 17.61 2.55 -6.39
C VAL A 461 17.06 3.09 -5.08
N LYS A 462 17.10 2.28 -4.03
CA LYS A 462 16.68 2.71 -2.69
C LYS A 462 17.69 3.74 -2.16
N LYS A 463 17.20 4.85 -1.61
CA LYS A 463 18.04 5.77 -0.83
C LYS A 463 18.70 5.02 0.33
N ALA A 464 19.90 5.42 0.70
CA ALA A 464 20.56 4.87 1.88
C ALA A 464 19.68 5.04 3.12
N VAL A 465 19.64 4.00 3.96
CA VAL A 465 18.85 4.01 5.20
C VAL A 465 19.63 4.83 6.24
N ARG A 466 18.98 5.82 6.85
CA ARG A 466 19.56 6.63 7.93
C ARG A 466 19.85 5.74 9.15
N ILE A 467 21.02 5.93 9.76
CA ILE A 467 21.41 5.23 10.99
C ILE A 467 21.18 6.19 12.15
N GLU A 468 20.50 5.75 13.20
CA GLU A 468 20.23 6.53 14.40
C GLU A 468 20.52 5.73 15.64
N GLU A 469 21.04 6.39 16.66
CA GLU A 469 21.22 5.84 18.00
C GLU A 469 20.35 6.60 19.00
N THR A 470 19.74 5.90 19.94
CA THR A 470 18.85 6.48 20.95
C THR A 470 19.16 5.89 22.31
N LEU A 471 19.22 6.74 23.31
CA LEU A 471 19.23 6.33 24.72
C LEU A 471 17.80 6.04 25.16
N VAL A 472 17.56 4.90 25.78
CA VAL A 472 16.28 4.52 26.39
C VAL A 472 16.52 4.37 27.88
N CYS A 473 15.85 5.18 28.67
CA CYS A 473 16.03 5.25 30.12
C CYS A 473 14.83 4.60 30.83
N VAL A 474 15.04 3.42 31.37
CA VAL A 474 14.05 2.74 32.21
C VAL A 474 14.29 3.14 33.65
N ILE A 475 13.30 3.79 34.28
CA ILE A 475 13.40 4.28 35.66
C ILE A 475 12.44 3.48 36.51
N ARG A 476 12.95 2.88 37.57
CA ARG A 476 12.20 2.16 38.58
C ARG A 476 12.15 2.98 39.86
N ARG A 477 10.96 3.21 40.38
CA ARG A 477 10.70 3.81 41.70
C ARG A 477 10.82 2.74 42.81
N SER A 478 11.02 3.16 44.05
CA SER A 478 11.15 2.29 45.24
C SER A 478 9.95 1.32 45.42
N ASP A 479 8.75 1.72 45.01
CA ASP A 479 7.53 0.94 45.05
C ASP A 479 7.35 -0.06 43.90
N GLY A 480 8.35 -0.18 43.00
CA GLY A 480 8.31 -1.10 41.87
C GLY A 480 7.63 -0.58 40.61
N HIS A 481 7.15 0.69 40.60
CA HIS A 481 6.57 1.30 39.39
C HIS A 481 7.66 1.84 38.45
N TYR A 482 7.31 1.92 37.15
CA TYR A 482 8.19 2.38 36.07
C TYR A 482 7.65 3.64 35.42
N LEU A 483 8.52 4.59 35.14
CA LEU A 483 8.13 5.83 34.45
C LEU A 483 7.98 5.58 32.96
N ILE A 484 6.81 5.88 32.42
CA ILE A 484 6.51 5.82 31.00
C ILE A 484 6.03 7.18 30.50
N GLN A 485 6.28 7.47 29.21
CA GLN A 485 5.83 8.70 28.57
C GLN A 485 5.04 8.41 27.30
N LYS A 486 4.04 9.24 27.01
CA LYS A 486 3.27 9.19 25.77
C LYS A 486 4.00 9.99 24.68
N ARG A 487 4.23 9.36 23.54
CA ARG A 487 4.85 10.02 22.37
C ARG A 487 3.96 11.14 21.84
N PRO A 488 4.53 12.16 21.18
CA PRO A 488 3.75 13.21 20.53
C PRO A 488 2.71 12.63 19.55
N GLU A 489 1.64 13.37 19.29
CA GLU A 489 0.58 12.95 18.37
C GLU A 489 1.02 12.88 16.89
N LYS A 490 2.17 13.50 16.55
CA LYS A 490 2.76 13.50 15.21
C LYS A 490 4.15 12.88 15.24
N GLY A 491 4.52 12.19 14.16
CA GLY A 491 5.84 11.58 13.98
C GLY A 491 5.86 10.06 14.11
N LEU A 492 7.06 9.49 14.22
CA LEU A 492 7.26 8.04 14.29
C LEU A 492 6.61 7.45 15.56
N LEU A 493 5.74 6.44 15.39
CA LEU A 493 5.03 5.77 16.49
C LEU A 493 4.21 6.75 17.37
N ALA A 494 3.58 7.76 16.75
CA ALA A 494 2.78 8.77 17.43
C ALA A 494 1.71 8.17 18.36
N GLY A 495 1.51 8.77 19.53
CA GLY A 495 0.48 8.39 20.51
C GLY A 495 0.75 7.10 21.28
N LEU A 496 1.83 6.37 21.00
CA LEU A 496 2.22 5.18 21.75
C LEU A 496 2.95 5.56 23.05
N TRP A 497 2.93 4.65 24.01
CA TRP A 497 3.74 4.75 25.20
C TRP A 497 5.17 4.28 24.96
N GLU A 498 6.12 4.90 25.62
CA GLU A 498 7.54 4.53 25.59
C GLU A 498 8.21 4.85 26.91
N PHE A 499 9.42 4.31 27.14
CA PHE A 499 10.29 4.82 28.18
C PHE A 499 10.91 6.14 27.75
N PRO A 500 11.22 7.07 28.68
CA PRO A 500 11.94 8.29 28.34
C PRO A 500 13.16 8.02 27.46
N SER A 501 13.20 8.70 26.32
CA SER A 501 14.19 8.42 25.27
C SER A 501 14.79 9.71 24.72
N ASN A 502 16.10 9.68 24.40
CA ASN A 502 16.82 10.81 23.79
C ASN A 502 17.65 10.33 22.60
N ILE A 503 17.53 11.02 21.46
CA ILE A 503 18.29 10.70 20.23
C ILE A 503 19.71 11.24 20.39
N LEU A 504 20.71 10.39 20.13
CA LEU A 504 22.10 10.80 20.05
C LEU A 504 22.36 11.47 18.71
N GLN A 505 22.95 12.67 18.71
CA GLN A 505 23.25 13.41 17.48
C GLN A 505 24.51 12.83 16.79
N ASP A 506 24.53 12.88 15.45
CA ASP A 506 25.57 12.30 14.57
C ASP A 506 27.00 12.80 14.78
N SER A 507 27.21 13.84 15.61
CA SER A 507 28.55 14.37 15.94
C SER A 507 29.39 13.44 16.83
N ASP A 508 28.82 12.30 17.24
CA ASP A 508 29.42 11.45 18.28
C ASP A 508 29.84 10.08 17.75
N ASP A 509 30.60 10.07 16.67
CA ASP A 509 31.17 8.88 16.02
C ASP A 509 31.94 7.92 16.96
N ASN A 510 32.08 8.27 18.25
CA ASN A 510 32.60 7.44 19.32
C ASN A 510 31.64 7.41 20.52
N SER A 511 30.42 6.90 20.32
CA SER A 511 29.48 6.66 21.43
C SER A 511 30.01 5.58 22.39
N THR A 512 31.01 5.93 23.19
CA THR A 512 31.52 5.03 24.22
C THR A 512 30.47 4.83 25.31
N THR A 513 30.48 3.66 25.97
CA THR A 513 29.59 3.35 27.11
C THR A 513 29.64 4.44 28.21
N LYS A 514 30.81 5.05 28.42
CA LYS A 514 30.96 6.14 29.39
C LYS A 514 30.20 7.40 28.96
N LEU A 515 30.29 7.79 27.69
CA LEU A 515 29.61 8.96 27.15
C LEU A 515 28.09 8.75 27.15
N ARG A 516 27.60 7.57 26.73
CA ARG A 516 26.17 7.21 26.76
C ARG A 516 25.64 7.29 28.19
N ARG A 517 26.36 6.74 29.17
CA ARG A 517 25.99 6.83 30.60
C ARG A 517 25.84 8.29 31.06
N THR A 518 26.87 9.14 30.79
CA THR A 518 26.82 10.56 31.18
C THR A 518 25.58 11.24 30.58
N ARG A 519 25.36 11.11 29.26
CA ARG A 519 24.22 11.72 28.59
C ARG A 519 22.87 11.18 29.06
N ALA A 520 22.77 9.87 29.35
CA ALA A 520 21.57 9.29 29.91
C ALA A 520 21.28 9.88 31.30
N THR A 521 22.31 10.08 32.13
CA THR A 521 22.19 10.67 33.47
C THR A 521 21.78 12.14 33.37
N ASP A 522 22.41 12.93 32.50
CA ASP A 522 22.10 14.34 32.30
C ASP A 522 20.66 14.51 31.80
N PHE A 523 20.26 13.74 30.78
CA PHE A 523 18.90 13.74 30.23
C PHE A 523 17.85 13.43 31.31
N MET A 524 18.10 12.44 32.15
CA MET A 524 17.17 12.04 33.18
C MET A 524 17.12 13.02 34.35
N SER A 525 18.26 13.59 34.72
CA SER A 525 18.31 14.66 35.73
C SER A 525 17.52 15.88 35.29
N ASP A 526 17.64 16.28 34.02
CA ASP A 526 16.88 17.38 33.44
C ASP A 526 15.37 17.09 33.36
N LEU A 527 14.99 15.82 33.08
CA LEU A 527 13.58 15.43 33.00
C LEU A 527 12.92 15.51 34.40
N ILE A 528 13.59 14.94 35.41
CA ILE A 528 13.09 14.91 36.79
C ILE A 528 13.09 16.30 37.42
N ALA A 529 14.10 17.14 37.16
CA ALA A 529 14.18 18.50 37.68
C ALA A 529 13.05 19.42 37.16
N LYS A 530 12.48 19.13 36.00
CA LYS A 530 11.35 19.89 35.44
C LYS A 530 10.03 19.62 36.15
N ASP A 531 9.91 18.47 36.79
CA ASP A 531 8.69 18.12 37.55
C ASP A 531 8.88 18.39 39.03
N LYS A 532 8.12 19.36 39.55
CA LYS A 532 8.19 19.79 40.95
C LYS A 532 7.84 18.68 41.95
N THR A 533 7.16 17.64 41.51
CA THR A 533 6.76 16.47 42.31
C THR A 533 7.95 15.65 42.80
N TYR A 534 9.09 15.69 42.08
CA TYR A 534 10.30 14.93 42.44
C TYR A 534 11.39 15.77 43.08
N LYS A 535 11.01 16.90 43.71
CA LYS A 535 11.95 17.77 44.37
C LYS A 535 12.55 17.08 45.61
N GLY A 536 13.84 16.74 45.53
CA GLY A 536 14.54 16.02 46.59
C GLY A 536 14.77 14.52 46.32
N ALA A 537 14.13 13.95 45.29
CA ALA A 537 14.32 12.56 44.92
C ALA A 537 15.73 12.30 44.42
N GLN A 538 16.35 11.19 44.86
CA GLN A 538 17.69 10.78 44.39
C GLN A 538 17.58 9.83 43.21
N LEU A 539 18.07 10.30 42.05
CA LEU A 539 18.17 9.48 40.83
C LEU A 539 19.53 8.79 40.80
N LYS A 540 19.54 7.47 40.70
CA LYS A 540 20.78 6.67 40.63
C LYS A 540 20.82 5.87 39.33
N HIS A 541 21.83 6.05 38.51
CA HIS A 541 22.11 5.19 37.37
C HIS A 541 22.62 3.82 37.84
N VAL A 542 21.89 2.75 37.53
CA VAL A 542 22.27 1.39 37.91
C VAL A 542 23.31 0.86 36.93
N ARG A 543 22.92 0.70 35.65
CA ARG A 543 23.78 0.21 34.57
C ARG A 543 23.18 0.36 33.19
N GLU A 544 23.99 0.18 32.15
CA GLU A 544 23.54 -0.08 30.78
C GLU A 544 23.23 -1.58 30.66
N LEU A 545 21.96 -1.90 30.27
CA LEU A 545 21.46 -3.28 30.16
C LEU A 545 21.83 -3.94 28.84
N GLY A 546 22.08 -3.14 27.81
CA GLY A 546 22.44 -3.60 26.48
C GLY A 546 21.86 -2.73 25.37
N SER A 547 21.98 -3.21 24.13
CA SER A 547 21.52 -2.49 22.95
C SER A 547 20.50 -3.32 22.17
N VAL A 548 19.39 -2.68 21.76
CA VAL A 548 18.34 -3.27 20.95
C VAL A 548 18.39 -2.68 19.55
N PRO A 549 18.91 -3.40 18.54
CA PRO A 549 18.84 -2.96 17.16
C PRO A 549 17.39 -3.12 16.64
N TRP A 550 16.88 -2.08 15.97
CA TRP A 550 15.55 -2.08 15.39
C TRP A 550 15.55 -1.48 13.99
N LEU A 551 14.94 -2.17 13.04
CA LEU A 551 14.93 -1.78 11.64
C LEU A 551 13.56 -1.24 11.23
N PHE A 552 13.49 0.03 10.87
CA PHE A 552 12.36 0.63 10.18
C PHE A 552 12.62 0.66 8.66
N SER A 553 11.62 1.00 7.86
CA SER A 553 11.76 1.10 6.40
C SER A 553 12.80 2.14 5.94
N HIS A 554 13.04 3.18 6.75
CA HIS A 554 13.89 4.34 6.43
C HIS A 554 14.94 4.66 7.50
N ILE A 555 14.94 3.94 8.64
CA ILE A 555 15.87 4.15 9.77
C ILE A 555 16.39 2.80 10.28
N LYS A 556 17.70 2.69 10.48
CA LYS A 556 18.33 1.68 11.33
C LYS A 556 18.54 2.29 12.70
N LEU A 557 17.68 1.93 13.65
CA LEU A 557 17.73 2.46 15.01
C LEU A 557 18.48 1.49 15.93
N THR A 558 19.42 2.00 16.73
CA THR A 558 20.02 1.26 17.85
C THR A 558 19.59 1.94 19.15
N MET A 559 18.87 1.21 20.00
CA MET A 559 18.42 1.69 21.30
C MET A 559 19.33 1.17 22.38
N HIS A 560 20.02 2.05 23.10
CA HIS A 560 20.87 1.72 24.25
C HIS A 560 20.03 1.86 25.53
N VAL A 561 19.85 0.76 26.24
CA VAL A 561 18.92 0.67 27.37
C VAL A 561 19.70 0.89 28.67
N HIS A 562 19.32 1.90 29.43
CA HIS A 562 19.88 2.26 30.73
C HIS A 562 18.85 2.09 31.83
N LEU A 563 19.23 1.44 32.93
CA LEU A 563 18.39 1.29 34.12
C LEU A 563 18.76 2.32 35.15
N PHE A 564 17.73 2.98 35.71
CA PHE A 564 17.82 3.93 36.81
C PHE A 564 16.89 3.51 37.95
N THR A 565 17.27 3.86 39.18
CA THR A 565 16.40 3.80 40.34
C THR A 565 16.14 5.21 40.86
N LEU A 566 14.92 5.47 41.28
CA LEU A 566 14.50 6.70 41.92
C LEU A 566 14.12 6.41 43.37
N GLU A 567 14.88 6.95 44.32
CA GLU A 567 14.59 6.89 45.73
C GLU A 567 13.85 8.16 46.12
N THR A 568 12.62 8.03 46.63
CA THR A 568 11.78 9.13 47.12
C THR A 568 11.58 8.94 48.60
N ASP A 569 11.64 10.02 49.40
CA ASP A 569 11.27 10.00 50.81
C ASP A 569 9.76 9.69 50.92
N ASP A 570 9.37 8.78 51.82
CA ASP A 570 8.04 8.14 51.89
C ASP A 570 6.83 9.07 52.06
N ASP A 571 7.04 10.35 52.36
CA ASP A 571 5.94 11.29 52.70
C ASP A 571 5.43 12.17 51.55
N CYS A 572 5.95 12.05 50.32
CA CYS A 572 5.69 13.03 49.26
C CYS A 572 4.97 12.50 48.02
N VAL A 573 4.48 11.27 47.97
CA VAL A 573 3.81 10.72 46.78
C VAL A 573 2.30 10.72 46.94
N GLU A 574 1.66 11.88 46.84
CA GLU A 574 0.27 11.91 46.37
C GLU A 574 0.24 11.35 44.95
N ASP A 575 -0.47 10.25 44.79
CA ASP A 575 -0.77 9.66 43.47
C ASP A 575 -1.44 10.73 42.62
N THR A 576 -0.68 11.41 41.77
CA THR A 576 -1.25 12.24 40.69
C THR A 576 -1.81 11.35 39.58
N ALA A 577 -2.48 10.28 39.98
CA ALA A 577 -3.25 9.39 39.14
C ALA A 577 -4.59 10.01 38.77
N ALA A 578 -4.65 11.18 38.18
CA ALA A 578 -5.91 11.69 37.61
C ALA A 578 -5.76 12.99 36.83
N LYS A 579 -4.79 13.05 35.91
CA LYS A 579 -4.95 13.95 34.77
C LYS A 579 -4.85 13.08 33.54
N GLU A 580 -5.98 12.81 32.89
CA GLU A 580 -6.09 12.03 31.64
C GLU A 580 -5.20 12.56 30.50
N ASP A 581 -4.60 13.73 30.66
CA ASP A 581 -3.70 14.39 29.72
C ASP A 581 -2.21 14.37 30.12
N ALA A 582 -1.82 13.66 31.17
CA ALA A 582 -0.42 13.64 31.58
C ALA A 582 0.43 12.80 30.60
N ARG A 583 1.38 13.46 29.93
CA ARG A 583 2.33 12.79 29.02
C ARG A 583 3.31 11.85 29.74
N LEU A 584 3.45 11.96 31.05
CA LEU A 584 4.30 11.13 31.91
C LEU A 584 3.44 10.49 33.00
N ARG A 585 3.62 9.20 33.23
CA ARG A 585 2.98 8.50 34.37
C ARG A 585 3.83 7.36 34.90
N TRP A 586 3.58 6.98 36.14
CA TRP A 586 4.11 5.75 36.73
C TRP A 586 3.14 4.60 36.39
N ALA A 587 3.69 3.46 36.05
CA ALA A 587 2.94 2.27 35.66
C ALA A 587 3.50 1.04 36.39
N SER A 588 2.63 0.16 36.86
CA SER A 588 3.04 -1.14 37.36
C SER A 588 3.66 -2.01 36.25
N PRO A 589 4.42 -3.05 36.54
CA PRO A 589 4.93 -3.97 35.53
C PRO A 589 3.82 -4.55 34.63
N ASP A 590 2.67 -4.89 35.21
CA ASP A 590 1.51 -5.42 34.48
C ASP A 590 0.90 -4.37 33.55
N ASP A 591 0.82 -3.10 34.01
CA ASP A 591 0.37 -2.00 33.15
C ASP A 591 1.35 -1.77 32.00
N VAL A 592 2.66 -1.78 32.24
CA VAL A 592 3.67 -1.68 31.17
C VAL A 592 3.50 -2.82 30.16
N ASP A 593 3.21 -4.04 30.61
CA ASP A 593 2.97 -5.18 29.72
C ASP A 593 1.67 -5.04 28.91
N SER A 594 0.66 -4.37 29.46
CA SER A 594 -0.63 -4.17 28.76
C SER A 594 -0.63 -2.97 27.82
N GLU A 595 0.22 -1.97 28.03
CA GLU A 595 0.22 -0.72 27.29
C GLU A 595 0.52 -0.85 25.80
N SER A 596 0.05 0.12 25.02
CA SER A 596 0.33 0.23 23.60
C SER A 596 1.73 0.79 23.36
N MET A 597 2.74 -0.07 23.38
CA MET A 597 4.16 0.25 23.09
C MET A 597 4.62 -0.28 21.75
N GLY A 598 5.55 0.45 21.10
CA GLY A 598 6.23 -0.04 19.91
C GLY A 598 7.04 -1.32 20.18
N THR A 599 7.09 -2.25 19.20
CA THR A 599 7.78 -3.55 19.37
C THR A 599 9.24 -3.43 19.76
N GLY A 600 9.97 -2.41 19.25
CA GLY A 600 11.34 -2.13 19.66
C GLY A 600 11.42 -1.76 21.15
N MET A 601 10.52 -0.90 21.61
CA MET A 601 10.46 -0.47 23.02
C MET A 601 10.09 -1.63 23.95
N ARG A 602 9.23 -2.55 23.51
CA ARG A 602 8.93 -3.79 24.25
C ARG A 602 10.15 -4.67 24.45
N LYS A 603 11.05 -4.74 23.47
CA LYS A 603 12.32 -5.46 23.65
C LYS A 603 13.22 -4.78 24.68
N CYS A 604 13.19 -3.45 24.75
CA CYS A 604 13.89 -2.72 25.81
C CYS A 604 13.29 -3.03 27.19
N TRP A 605 11.96 -3.15 27.28
CA TRP A 605 11.27 -3.57 28.51
C TRP A 605 11.67 -4.99 28.96
N VAL A 606 11.73 -5.96 28.04
CA VAL A 606 12.16 -7.34 28.38
C VAL A 606 13.56 -7.33 29.00
N LEU A 607 14.51 -6.56 28.44
CA LEU A 607 15.84 -6.43 29.02
C LEU A 607 15.83 -5.84 30.44
N ALA A 608 14.90 -4.94 30.73
CA ALA A 608 14.79 -4.33 32.05
C ALA A 608 14.10 -5.27 33.05
N LYS A 609 13.07 -6.01 32.62
CA LYS A 609 12.32 -6.96 33.44
C LYS A 609 13.13 -8.20 33.82
N ASP A 610 13.94 -8.72 32.88
CA ASP A 610 14.82 -9.90 33.11
C ASP A 610 15.97 -9.57 34.10
N PHE A 611 16.12 -8.30 34.47
CA PHE A 611 17.18 -7.85 35.40
C PHE A 611 16.69 -7.80 36.86
N GLU A 612 15.44 -8.11 37.13
CA GLU A 612 14.93 -8.31 38.49
C GLU A 612 15.39 -9.65 39.05
#